data_5bf4c8cdfe98f7a516c6aece455598db
#
_entry.id   5bf4c8cdfe98f7a516c6aece455598db
#
_cell.length_a   1.000
_cell.length_b   1.000
_cell.length_c   1.000
_cell.angle_alpha   90.00
_cell.angle_beta   90.00
_cell.angle_gamma   90.00
#
_symmetry.space_group_name_H-M   'P 1'
#
loop_
_entity.id
_entity.type
_entity.pdbx_description
1 polymer ?
#
loop_
_entity_poly.entity_id
_entity_poly.type
_entity_poly.pdbx_seq_one_letter_code
_entity_poly.pdbx_strand_id
1 'polypeptide(L)'
;MRLISLEKDKNIKVSNNIEYFLNPDFIYVPASSIFVKQDERIYKGMPVCENYLSPVSGVAFGVKKSLFSSGWHNSLVIENDFREVGNGDLKRNKKLTIKNILKCLEENNAKNLLEKFKSQTEFDNIVITTINDEPYIYNNIFALKENILELLELFDELSFIYKSNHNYLVIKNVDTAIIIDCLNTIGTYPNIELTLVNDEYLLEKEEFLKDKIGLTGNTLYLSTIELLFLNNYLKGKYNDTVLITITGDAIKCGKVMRIKKYTHLKEVLDKWIEIIDLDNYIVFNGLMQGNLVSDINNFIIDDKVFAINIMKKKNDVTENCINCGKCIDICPVGVNPLSGKNKDKCISCGLCSYICPGFVNLKNRLRNGK
;
A
#
# COMPACT_ATOMS: atom_id res chain seq x y z
N MET A 1 9.51 20.12 -12.59
CA MET A 1 9.63 18.65 -12.41
C MET A 1 8.96 17.97 -13.59
N ARG A 2 9.31 16.71 -13.92
CA ARG A 2 8.83 16.03 -15.13
C ARG A 2 8.06 14.77 -14.74
N LEU A 3 6.81 14.63 -15.21
CA LEU A 3 6.07 13.36 -15.17
C LEU A 3 6.67 12.37 -16.17
N ILE A 4 6.60 11.09 -15.86
CA ILE A 4 7.22 10.02 -16.64
C ILE A 4 6.15 9.03 -17.05
N SER A 5 5.99 8.84 -18.37
CA SER A 5 5.24 7.70 -18.91
C SER A 5 6.16 6.49 -18.92
N LEU A 6 5.72 5.39 -18.32
CA LEU A 6 6.46 4.13 -18.29
C LEU A 6 5.84 3.17 -19.29
N GLU A 7 6.67 2.58 -20.16
CA GLU A 7 6.26 1.44 -20.94
C GLU A 7 6.01 0.26 -20.01
N LYS A 8 4.77 -0.23 -19.98
CA LYS A 8 4.39 -1.42 -19.25
C LYS A 8 4.60 -2.66 -20.12
N ASP A 9 5.19 -3.70 -19.54
CA ASP A 9 5.26 -4.99 -20.21
C ASP A 9 3.85 -5.56 -20.41
N LYS A 10 3.45 -5.73 -21.67
CA LYS A 10 2.12 -6.23 -22.05
C LYS A 10 1.88 -7.69 -21.64
N ASN A 11 2.95 -8.41 -21.30
CA ASN A 11 2.87 -9.79 -20.82
C ASN A 11 2.47 -9.88 -19.36
N ILE A 12 2.64 -8.80 -18.58
CA ILE A 12 2.22 -8.76 -17.19
C ILE A 12 0.72 -8.50 -17.11
N LYS A 13 -0.04 -9.56 -16.83
CA LYS A 13 -1.50 -9.50 -16.66
C LYS A 13 -1.86 -9.60 -15.18
N VAL A 14 -2.91 -8.88 -14.78
CA VAL A 14 -3.47 -8.95 -13.42
C VAL A 14 -4.95 -9.25 -13.53
N SER A 15 -5.45 -10.12 -12.66
CA SER A 15 -6.88 -10.47 -12.59
C SER A 15 -7.72 -9.24 -12.25
N ASN A 16 -8.92 -9.15 -12.80
CA ASN A 16 -9.87 -8.07 -12.52
C ASN A 16 -10.71 -8.29 -11.25
N ASN A 17 -10.45 -9.36 -10.49
CA ASN A 17 -11.14 -9.69 -9.26
C ASN A 17 -10.17 -9.67 -8.08
N ILE A 18 -10.72 -9.33 -6.90
CA ILE A 18 -9.99 -9.49 -5.63
C ILE A 18 -10.10 -10.93 -5.18
N GLU A 19 -8.97 -11.52 -4.81
CA GLU A 19 -8.90 -12.80 -4.13
C GLU A 19 -8.75 -12.59 -2.63
N TYR A 20 -9.26 -13.52 -1.83
CA TYR A 20 -9.28 -13.40 -0.37
C TYR A 20 -8.52 -14.53 0.28
N PHE A 21 -7.50 -14.18 1.08
CA PHE A 21 -6.81 -15.12 1.95
C PHE A 21 -6.88 -14.63 3.40
N LEU A 22 -7.98 -14.98 4.07
CA LEU A 22 -8.34 -14.46 5.39
C LEU A 22 -8.07 -15.46 6.52
N ASN A 23 -7.81 -16.72 6.20
CA ASN A 23 -7.64 -17.81 7.14
C ASN A 23 -6.28 -18.52 6.97
N PRO A 24 -5.15 -17.83 7.25
CA PRO A 24 -3.86 -18.50 7.33
C PRO A 24 -3.77 -19.40 8.56
N ASP A 25 -2.97 -20.46 8.48
CA ASP A 25 -2.79 -21.40 9.59
C ASP A 25 -2.08 -20.73 10.78
N PHE A 26 -1.10 -19.86 10.49
CA PHE A 26 -0.33 -19.12 11.48
C PHE A 26 -0.22 -17.64 11.12
N ILE A 27 -0.15 -16.81 12.17
CA ILE A 27 0.10 -15.37 12.09
C ILE A 27 1.40 -15.04 12.84
N TYR A 28 2.21 -14.12 12.29
CA TYR A 28 3.54 -13.76 12.79
C TYR A 28 3.58 -12.28 13.16
N VAL A 29 3.09 -11.92 14.34
CA VAL A 29 3.01 -10.51 14.78
C VAL A 29 4.40 -10.00 15.19
N PRO A 30 4.88 -8.84 14.68
CA PRO A 30 6.16 -8.28 15.12
C PRO A 30 6.18 -8.07 16.63
N ALA A 31 7.25 -8.50 17.30
CA ALA A 31 7.31 -8.52 18.76
C ALA A 31 8.61 -7.92 19.28
N SER A 32 8.52 -6.72 19.87
CA SER A 32 9.58 -6.16 20.72
C SER A 32 9.34 -6.45 22.21
N SER A 33 8.09 -6.36 22.66
CA SER A 33 7.64 -6.69 24.02
C SER A 33 6.37 -7.50 23.91
N ILE A 34 6.39 -8.76 24.35
CA ILE A 34 5.28 -9.69 24.26
C ILE A 34 4.51 -9.66 25.58
N PHE A 35 3.17 -9.50 25.50
CA PHE A 35 2.29 -9.40 26.67
C PHE A 35 1.65 -10.73 27.05
N VAL A 36 1.76 -11.73 26.17
CA VAL A 36 1.10 -13.03 26.33
C VAL A 36 2.14 -14.14 26.55
N LYS A 37 1.72 -15.21 27.25
CA LYS A 37 2.55 -16.39 27.49
C LYS A 37 2.33 -17.42 26.38
N GLN A 38 3.26 -18.34 26.24
CA GLN A 38 3.06 -19.53 25.39
C GLN A 38 1.83 -20.32 25.86
N ASP A 39 1.08 -20.86 24.90
CA ASP A 39 -0.19 -21.60 25.10
C ASP A 39 -1.35 -20.73 25.62
N GLU A 40 -1.17 -19.41 25.74
CA GLU A 40 -2.23 -18.49 26.13
C GLU A 40 -3.25 -18.31 25.01
N ARG A 41 -4.54 -18.27 25.38
CA ARG A 41 -5.65 -17.98 24.48
C ARG A 41 -5.61 -16.56 23.98
N ILE A 42 -5.65 -16.36 22.66
CA ILE A 42 -5.68 -15.08 22.00
C ILE A 42 -7.04 -14.81 21.41
N TYR A 43 -7.48 -13.55 21.50
CA TYR A 43 -8.71 -13.05 20.87
C TYR A 43 -8.37 -12.06 19.77
N LYS A 44 -9.16 -12.03 18.71
CA LYS A 44 -9.03 -11.05 17.64
C LYS A 44 -9.19 -9.63 18.20
N GLY A 45 -8.24 -8.73 17.88
CA GLY A 45 -8.18 -7.38 18.44
C GLY A 45 -7.57 -7.30 19.84
N MET A 46 -7.11 -8.40 20.44
CA MET A 46 -6.40 -8.40 21.71
C MET A 46 -4.99 -7.81 21.53
N PRO A 47 -4.53 -6.89 22.40
CA PRO A 47 -3.13 -6.47 22.47
C PRO A 47 -2.23 -7.65 22.83
N VAL A 48 -1.33 -8.04 21.93
CA VAL A 48 -0.42 -9.19 22.12
C VAL A 48 1.03 -8.75 22.25
N CYS A 49 1.37 -7.60 21.70
CA CYS A 49 2.68 -6.96 21.76
C CYS A 49 2.50 -5.45 21.83
N GLU A 50 3.58 -4.72 22.15
CA GLU A 50 3.57 -3.26 22.10
C GLU A 50 3.22 -2.78 20.68
N ASN A 51 2.20 -1.95 20.57
CA ASN A 51 1.64 -1.40 19.31
C ASN A 51 0.98 -2.39 18.35
N TYR A 52 0.80 -3.65 18.73
CA TYR A 52 0.21 -4.66 17.85
C TYR A 52 -0.95 -5.41 18.49
N LEU A 53 -2.04 -5.49 17.73
CA LEU A 53 -3.22 -6.29 18.06
C LEU A 53 -3.22 -7.57 17.24
N SER A 54 -3.76 -8.65 17.80
CA SER A 54 -3.92 -9.89 17.04
C SER A 54 -4.98 -9.74 15.94
N PRO A 55 -4.68 -10.08 14.68
CA PRO A 55 -5.66 -10.08 13.60
C PRO A 55 -6.58 -11.31 13.59
N VAL A 56 -6.29 -12.31 14.42
CA VAL A 56 -7.06 -13.57 14.52
C VAL A 56 -7.31 -13.93 15.99
N SER A 57 -8.25 -14.85 16.22
CA SER A 57 -8.30 -15.61 17.47
C SER A 57 -7.49 -16.90 17.36
N GLY A 58 -6.98 -17.42 18.47
CA GLY A 58 -6.13 -18.59 18.45
C GLY A 58 -5.37 -18.85 19.75
N VAL A 59 -4.16 -19.39 19.62
CA VAL A 59 -3.28 -19.71 20.73
C VAL A 59 -1.87 -19.17 20.44
N ALA A 60 -1.21 -18.59 21.44
CA ALA A 60 0.18 -18.16 21.36
C ALA A 60 1.10 -19.39 21.27
N PHE A 61 1.64 -19.67 20.09
CA PHE A 61 2.46 -20.85 19.83
C PHE A 61 3.91 -20.70 20.33
N GLY A 62 4.47 -19.48 20.22
CA GLY A 62 5.86 -19.20 20.60
C GLY A 62 6.44 -18.00 19.87
N VAL A 63 7.78 -17.91 19.87
CA VAL A 63 8.50 -16.81 19.22
C VAL A 63 9.42 -17.34 18.13
N LYS A 64 9.41 -16.68 16.97
CA LYS A 64 10.27 -17.00 15.83
C LYS A 64 10.91 -15.73 15.28
N LYS A 65 12.12 -15.84 14.74
CA LYS A 65 12.76 -14.78 13.96
C LYS A 65 12.18 -14.77 12.54
N SER A 66 11.62 -13.65 12.11
CA SER A 66 10.94 -13.49 10.82
C SER A 66 11.44 -12.24 10.09
N LEU A 67 11.34 -12.25 8.77
CA LEU A 67 11.71 -11.14 7.90
C LEU A 67 10.47 -10.30 7.59
N PHE A 68 10.49 -9.03 7.95
CA PHE A 68 9.46 -8.03 7.64
C PHE A 68 9.96 -7.04 6.59
N SER A 69 9.09 -6.16 6.12
CA SER A 69 9.46 -5.05 5.23
C SER A 69 10.57 -4.16 5.81
N SER A 70 10.65 -4.05 7.14
CA SER A 70 11.64 -3.29 7.90
C SER A 70 12.92 -4.06 8.25
N GLY A 71 13.01 -5.35 7.90
CA GLY A 71 14.13 -6.22 8.21
C GLY A 71 13.78 -7.39 9.15
N TRP A 72 14.80 -8.03 9.71
CA TRP A 72 14.64 -9.17 10.61
C TRP A 72 14.23 -8.75 12.01
N HIS A 73 13.09 -9.26 12.49
CA HIS A 73 12.58 -9.06 13.84
C HIS A 73 12.10 -10.36 14.46
N ASN A 74 12.02 -10.40 15.79
CA ASN A 74 11.28 -11.45 16.46
C ASN A 74 9.79 -11.27 16.17
N SER A 75 9.07 -12.36 16.04
CA SER A 75 7.62 -12.39 15.90
C SER A 75 6.99 -13.33 16.90
N LEU A 76 5.87 -12.92 17.49
CA LEU A 76 4.97 -13.82 18.18
C LEU A 76 4.23 -14.63 17.12
N VAL A 77 4.31 -15.94 17.22
CA VAL A 77 3.57 -16.87 16.35
C VAL A 77 2.25 -17.21 17.03
N ILE A 78 1.15 -17.01 16.33
CA ILE A 78 -0.20 -17.33 16.80
C ILE A 78 -0.76 -18.40 15.86
N GLU A 79 -1.12 -19.55 16.42
CA GLU A 79 -1.87 -20.58 15.72
C GLU A 79 -3.33 -20.15 15.62
N ASN A 80 -3.86 -20.06 14.40
CA ASN A 80 -5.21 -19.58 14.14
C ASN A 80 -6.24 -20.70 14.46
N ASP A 81 -7.26 -20.37 15.23
CA ASP A 81 -8.35 -21.31 15.54
C ASP A 81 -9.54 -21.23 14.58
N PHE A 82 -9.46 -20.35 13.58
CA PHE A 82 -10.47 -20.10 12.52
C PHE A 82 -11.85 -19.68 13.04
N ARG A 83 -11.96 -19.27 14.30
CA ARG A 83 -13.24 -18.92 14.94
C ARG A 83 -13.53 -17.41 14.93
N GLU A 84 -12.52 -16.58 14.65
CA GLU A 84 -12.62 -15.10 14.61
C GLU A 84 -13.25 -14.50 15.90
N VAL A 85 -13.02 -15.13 17.07
CA VAL A 85 -13.57 -14.67 18.35
C VAL A 85 -12.92 -13.33 18.73
N GLY A 86 -13.72 -12.25 18.75
CA GLY A 86 -13.27 -10.90 19.04
C GLY A 86 -13.05 -10.63 20.54
N ASN A 87 -12.19 -9.66 20.84
CA ASN A 87 -11.94 -9.14 22.19
C ASN A 87 -12.93 -8.02 22.58
N GLY A 88 -14.19 -8.14 22.15
CA GLY A 88 -15.23 -7.13 22.33
C GLY A 88 -15.39 -6.20 21.13
N ASP A 89 -16.50 -5.48 21.09
CA ASP A 89 -16.82 -4.54 20.04
C ASP A 89 -16.00 -3.24 20.19
N LEU A 90 -15.35 -2.81 19.11
CA LEU A 90 -14.81 -1.46 19.04
C LEU A 90 -15.97 -0.46 19.08
N LYS A 91 -15.76 0.66 19.77
CA LYS A 91 -16.80 1.69 19.91
C LYS A 91 -17.07 2.35 18.54
N ARG A 92 -18.30 2.26 18.07
CA ARG A 92 -18.75 3.02 16.89
C ARG A 92 -18.89 4.51 17.26
N ASN A 93 -18.34 5.37 16.44
CA ASN A 93 -18.60 6.80 16.54
C ASN A 93 -19.99 7.11 15.96
N LYS A 94 -20.93 7.54 16.81
CA LYS A 94 -22.32 7.80 16.41
C LYS A 94 -22.51 9.05 15.54
N LYS A 95 -21.53 9.98 15.53
CA LYS A 95 -21.59 11.23 14.78
C LYS A 95 -20.21 11.57 14.22
N LEU A 96 -20.14 11.82 12.92
CA LEU A 96 -18.93 12.26 12.27
C LEU A 96 -18.66 13.73 12.60
N THR A 97 -17.53 14.02 13.23
CA THR A 97 -17.03 15.37 13.57
C THR A 97 -15.50 15.33 13.55
N ILE A 98 -14.84 16.47 13.34
CA ILE A 98 -13.37 16.58 13.37
C ILE A 98 -12.82 15.94 14.66
N LYS A 99 -13.40 16.29 15.83
CA LYS A 99 -12.97 15.74 17.12
C LYS A 99 -13.07 14.21 17.17
N ASN A 100 -14.15 13.64 16.65
CA ASN A 100 -14.35 12.19 16.66
C ASN A 100 -13.43 11.48 15.66
N ILE A 101 -13.14 12.08 14.49
CA ILE A 101 -12.17 11.60 13.53
C ILE A 101 -10.77 11.54 14.18
N LEU A 102 -10.30 12.64 14.75
CA LEU A 102 -8.98 12.71 15.38
C LEU A 102 -8.85 11.69 16.53
N LYS A 103 -9.86 11.64 17.40
CA LYS A 103 -9.89 10.67 18.50
C LYS A 103 -9.85 9.22 18.00
N CYS A 104 -10.61 8.90 16.96
CA CYS A 104 -10.66 7.59 16.36
C CYS A 104 -9.30 7.18 15.79
N LEU A 105 -8.62 8.11 15.10
CA LEU A 105 -7.28 7.87 14.55
C LEU A 105 -6.21 7.71 15.65
N GLU A 106 -6.32 8.44 16.75
CA GLU A 106 -5.46 8.29 17.93
C GLU A 106 -5.65 6.91 18.59
N GLU A 107 -6.90 6.51 18.85
CA GLU A 107 -7.24 5.23 19.47
C GLU A 107 -6.77 4.02 18.64
N ASN A 108 -6.71 4.17 17.31
CA ASN A 108 -6.24 3.13 16.38
C ASN A 108 -4.75 3.28 16.01
N ASN A 109 -4.00 4.18 16.66
CA ASN A 109 -2.57 4.44 16.40
C ASN A 109 -2.26 4.74 14.90
N ALA A 110 -3.20 5.36 14.19
CA ALA A 110 -3.10 5.68 12.76
C ALA A 110 -2.33 7.00 12.54
N LYS A 111 -1.06 7.05 12.95
CA LYS A 111 -0.25 8.28 13.03
C LYS A 111 -0.20 9.06 11.73
N ASN A 112 0.04 8.40 10.59
CA ASN A 112 0.14 9.08 9.29
C ASN A 112 -1.16 9.77 8.89
N LEU A 113 -2.31 9.08 9.07
CA LEU A 113 -3.62 9.69 8.83
C LEU A 113 -3.90 10.82 9.82
N LEU A 114 -3.60 10.60 11.10
CA LEU A 114 -3.79 11.59 12.13
C LEU A 114 -3.06 12.91 11.81
N GLU A 115 -1.82 12.85 11.33
CA GLU A 115 -1.05 14.03 10.92
C GLU A 115 -1.73 14.79 9.78
N LYS A 116 -2.24 14.08 8.76
CA LYS A 116 -2.99 14.70 7.65
C LYS A 116 -4.22 15.46 8.15
N PHE A 117 -5.01 14.84 9.03
CA PHE A 117 -6.24 15.43 9.55
C PHE A 117 -6.01 16.50 10.64
N LYS A 118 -4.91 16.45 11.38
CA LYS A 118 -4.55 17.49 12.38
C LYS A 118 -4.02 18.78 11.76
N SER A 119 -3.58 18.75 10.51
CA SER A 119 -2.90 19.88 9.88
C SER A 119 -3.77 21.13 9.79
N GLN A 120 -5.07 20.96 9.58
CA GLN A 120 -6.04 22.04 9.38
C GLN A 120 -7.41 21.67 9.93
N THR A 121 -8.23 22.70 10.23
CA THR A 121 -9.66 22.55 10.58
C THR A 121 -10.59 22.75 9.38
N GLU A 122 -10.10 23.32 8.30
CA GLU A 122 -10.78 23.56 7.03
C GLU A 122 -9.80 23.33 5.90
N PHE A 123 -10.26 22.80 4.77
CA PHE A 123 -9.47 22.60 3.57
C PHE A 123 -10.09 23.29 2.37
N ASP A 124 -9.30 23.93 1.52
CA ASP A 124 -9.80 24.46 0.26
C ASP A 124 -10.18 23.33 -0.68
N ASN A 125 -9.39 22.25 -0.66
CA ASN A 125 -9.60 21.07 -1.50
C ASN A 125 -9.49 19.77 -0.70
N ILE A 126 -10.30 18.77 -1.08
CA ILE A 126 -10.08 17.38 -0.69
C ILE A 126 -9.87 16.55 -1.96
N VAL A 127 -8.79 15.79 -2.00
CA VAL A 127 -8.45 14.90 -3.13
C VAL A 127 -8.41 13.47 -2.65
N ILE A 128 -9.28 12.64 -3.21
CA ILE A 128 -9.21 11.19 -3.06
C ILE A 128 -8.65 10.60 -4.35
N THR A 129 -7.58 9.80 -4.25
CA THR A 129 -6.91 9.28 -5.43
C THR A 129 -6.82 7.75 -5.45
N THR A 130 -7.04 7.18 -6.64
CA THR A 130 -6.82 5.76 -6.92
C THR A 130 -5.43 5.46 -7.46
N ILE A 131 -4.58 6.48 -7.59
CA ILE A 131 -3.24 6.33 -8.16
C ILE A 131 -2.36 5.55 -7.18
N ASN A 132 -1.60 4.61 -7.70
CA ASN A 132 -0.62 3.83 -6.93
C ASN A 132 0.79 4.28 -7.25
N ASP A 133 1.68 4.13 -6.27
CA ASP A 133 3.05 4.64 -6.27
C ASP A 133 4.00 3.93 -7.23
N GLU A 134 3.58 2.81 -7.81
CA GLU A 134 4.42 1.98 -8.67
C GLU A 134 3.63 1.36 -9.83
N PRO A 135 4.30 1.00 -10.93
CA PRO A 135 3.66 0.31 -12.05
C PRO A 135 3.15 -1.08 -11.63
N TYR A 136 2.09 -1.53 -12.29
CA TYR A 136 1.43 -2.83 -12.06
C TYR A 136 0.78 -3.01 -10.69
N ILE A 137 0.59 -1.94 -9.92
CA ILE A 137 -0.10 -1.98 -8.63
C ILE A 137 -1.49 -1.40 -8.79
N TYR A 138 -2.49 -2.10 -8.23
CA TYR A 138 -3.90 -1.79 -8.43
C TYR A 138 -4.69 -1.69 -7.11
N ASN A 139 -4.01 -1.62 -5.97
CA ASN A 139 -4.65 -1.68 -4.66
C ASN A 139 -5.69 -0.58 -4.47
N ASN A 140 -5.35 0.67 -4.80
CA ASN A 140 -6.23 1.82 -4.60
C ASN A 140 -7.48 1.74 -5.47
N ILE A 141 -7.35 1.39 -6.76
CA ILE A 141 -8.50 1.27 -7.66
C ILE A 141 -9.42 0.12 -7.26
N PHE A 142 -8.86 -1.01 -6.77
CA PHE A 142 -9.66 -2.13 -6.29
C PHE A 142 -10.30 -1.84 -4.94
N ALA A 143 -9.66 -1.07 -4.06
CA ALA A 143 -10.27 -0.59 -2.82
C ALA A 143 -11.51 0.26 -3.11
N LEU A 144 -11.45 1.15 -4.11
CA LEU A 144 -12.59 1.92 -4.56
C LEU A 144 -13.68 1.01 -5.14
N LYS A 145 -13.33 0.13 -6.10
CA LYS A 145 -14.27 -0.77 -6.77
C LYS A 145 -15.10 -1.61 -5.79
N GLU A 146 -14.46 -2.11 -4.74
CA GLU A 146 -15.10 -2.96 -3.73
C GLU A 146 -16.04 -2.19 -2.79
N ASN A 147 -15.78 -0.88 -2.58
CA ASN A 147 -16.44 -0.09 -1.53
C ASN A 147 -16.97 1.27 -2.05
N ILE A 148 -17.32 1.37 -3.33
CA ILE A 148 -17.57 2.66 -3.98
C ILE A 148 -18.63 3.52 -3.26
N LEU A 149 -19.77 2.93 -2.88
CA LEU A 149 -20.84 3.64 -2.20
C LEU A 149 -20.39 4.18 -0.84
N GLU A 150 -19.80 3.31 -0.02
CA GLU A 150 -19.34 3.67 1.33
C GLU A 150 -18.24 4.74 1.31
N LEU A 151 -17.34 4.68 0.33
CA LEU A 151 -16.23 5.62 0.22
C LEU A 151 -16.70 6.98 -0.32
N LEU A 152 -17.63 7.02 -1.26
CA LEU A 152 -18.20 8.28 -1.74
C LEU A 152 -19.07 8.95 -0.67
N GLU A 153 -19.86 8.18 0.09
CA GLU A 153 -20.62 8.69 1.23
C GLU A 153 -19.68 9.36 2.27
N LEU A 154 -18.63 8.65 2.70
CA LEU A 154 -17.67 9.22 3.64
C LEU A 154 -16.94 10.44 3.05
N PHE A 155 -16.60 10.42 1.76
CA PHE A 155 -15.96 11.54 1.10
C PHE A 155 -16.83 12.79 1.12
N ASP A 156 -18.12 12.64 0.78
CA ASP A 156 -19.10 13.74 0.81
C ASP A 156 -19.25 14.28 2.25
N GLU A 157 -19.40 13.40 3.25
CA GLU A 157 -19.43 13.80 4.66
C GLU A 157 -18.18 14.58 5.10
N LEU A 158 -16.98 14.15 4.68
CA LEU A 158 -15.73 14.86 4.97
C LEU A 158 -15.71 16.26 4.35
N SER A 159 -16.25 16.41 3.12
CA SER A 159 -16.34 17.71 2.45
C SER A 159 -17.14 18.73 3.26
N PHE A 160 -18.25 18.30 3.84
CA PHE A 160 -19.08 19.16 4.72
C PHE A 160 -18.39 19.49 6.05
N ILE A 161 -17.74 18.49 6.67
CA ILE A 161 -17.12 18.66 7.99
C ILE A 161 -15.93 19.61 7.93
N TYR A 162 -15.09 19.47 6.88
CA TYR A 162 -13.92 20.29 6.65
C TYR A 162 -14.20 21.53 5.80
N LYS A 163 -15.48 21.78 5.44
CA LYS A 163 -15.96 22.92 4.65
C LYS A 163 -15.17 23.10 3.35
N SER A 164 -14.85 21.98 2.69
CA SER A 164 -14.09 22.04 1.46
C SER A 164 -14.92 22.59 0.30
N ASN A 165 -14.30 23.47 -0.49
CA ASN A 165 -14.93 24.08 -1.65
C ASN A 165 -14.84 23.19 -2.90
N HIS A 166 -13.77 22.39 -3.00
CA HIS A 166 -13.49 21.56 -4.17
C HIS A 166 -13.10 20.15 -3.75
N ASN A 167 -13.78 19.16 -4.29
CA ASN A 167 -13.62 17.77 -3.89
C ASN A 167 -13.41 16.90 -5.12
N TYR A 168 -12.22 16.34 -5.28
CA TYR A 168 -11.81 15.61 -6.47
C TYR A 168 -11.61 14.12 -6.20
N LEU A 169 -12.34 13.27 -6.94
CA LEU A 169 -12.01 11.85 -7.08
C LEU A 169 -11.12 11.67 -8.30
N VAL A 170 -9.85 11.37 -8.10
CA VAL A 170 -8.87 11.29 -9.18
C VAL A 170 -8.62 9.83 -9.58
N ILE A 171 -8.86 9.52 -10.87
CA ILE A 171 -8.74 8.18 -11.45
C ILE A 171 -7.88 8.26 -12.73
N LYS A 172 -7.11 7.20 -13.01
CA LYS A 172 -6.42 7.08 -14.30
C LYS A 172 -7.40 6.77 -15.42
N ASN A 173 -7.27 7.43 -16.56
CA ASN A 173 -8.18 7.29 -17.72
C ASN A 173 -8.12 5.90 -18.42
N VAL A 174 -7.26 5.00 -17.94
CA VAL A 174 -7.15 3.62 -18.44
C VAL A 174 -8.09 2.64 -17.74
N ASP A 175 -8.67 3.02 -16.61
CA ASP A 175 -9.50 2.16 -15.76
C ASP A 175 -10.99 2.28 -16.12
N THR A 176 -11.35 2.02 -17.40
CA THR A 176 -12.66 2.33 -18.00
C THR A 176 -13.84 1.75 -17.21
N ALA A 177 -13.74 0.52 -16.74
CA ALA A 177 -14.87 -0.12 -16.03
C ALA A 177 -15.21 0.62 -14.74
N ILE A 178 -14.19 0.96 -13.92
CA ILE A 178 -14.41 1.68 -12.67
C ILE A 178 -14.84 3.15 -12.92
N ILE A 179 -14.39 3.75 -14.01
CA ILE A 179 -14.85 5.10 -14.40
C ILE A 179 -16.36 5.09 -14.65
N ILE A 180 -16.89 4.07 -15.35
CA ILE A 180 -18.32 3.92 -15.59
C ILE A 180 -19.07 3.73 -14.25
N ASP A 181 -18.57 2.86 -13.36
CA ASP A 181 -19.17 2.64 -12.05
C ASP A 181 -19.18 3.95 -11.22
N CYS A 182 -18.08 4.71 -11.25
CA CYS A 182 -18.01 6.02 -10.61
C CYS A 182 -18.99 7.03 -11.21
N LEU A 183 -19.09 7.13 -12.53
CA LEU A 183 -20.02 8.05 -13.20
C LEU A 183 -21.49 7.74 -12.85
N ASN A 184 -21.84 6.47 -12.74
CA ASN A 184 -23.17 6.03 -12.36
C ASN A 184 -23.52 6.37 -10.90
N THR A 185 -22.50 6.45 -10.02
CA THR A 185 -22.69 6.62 -8.58
C THR A 185 -22.53 8.06 -8.15
N ILE A 186 -21.55 8.79 -8.72
CA ILE A 186 -21.15 10.15 -8.29
C ILE A 186 -22.27 11.18 -8.47
N GLY A 187 -23.23 10.93 -9.37
CA GLY A 187 -24.38 11.81 -9.59
C GLY A 187 -25.23 12.04 -8.35
N THR A 188 -25.14 11.18 -7.33
CA THR A 188 -25.80 11.37 -6.04
C THR A 188 -25.01 12.27 -5.07
N TYR A 189 -23.77 12.62 -5.42
CA TYR A 189 -22.85 13.43 -4.61
C TYR A 189 -22.38 14.67 -5.40
N PRO A 190 -23.21 15.71 -5.53
CA PRO A 190 -22.94 16.86 -6.41
C PRO A 190 -21.71 17.68 -6.00
N ASN A 191 -21.20 17.50 -4.78
CA ASN A 191 -19.99 18.17 -4.30
C ASN A 191 -18.70 17.48 -4.72
N ILE A 192 -18.76 16.27 -5.35
CA ILE A 192 -17.60 15.50 -5.74
C ILE A 192 -17.45 15.54 -7.27
N GLU A 193 -16.26 15.94 -7.73
CA GLU A 193 -15.90 15.98 -9.14
C GLU A 193 -14.99 14.78 -9.50
N LEU A 194 -15.37 14.05 -10.56
CA LEU A 194 -14.52 13.01 -11.12
C LEU A 194 -13.47 13.61 -12.05
N THR A 195 -12.20 13.48 -11.69
CA THR A 195 -11.07 14.00 -12.44
C THR A 195 -10.26 12.85 -13.04
N LEU A 196 -10.12 12.83 -14.38
CA LEU A 196 -9.36 11.82 -15.08
C LEU A 196 -7.95 12.32 -15.40
N VAL A 197 -6.93 11.49 -15.10
CA VAL A 197 -5.52 11.78 -15.40
C VAL A 197 -4.90 10.68 -16.25
N ASN A 198 -3.85 11.04 -17.00
CA ASN A 198 -3.10 10.06 -17.78
C ASN A 198 -2.35 9.07 -16.88
N ASP A 199 -1.98 7.91 -17.42
CA ASP A 199 -1.16 6.91 -16.72
C ASP A 199 0.32 7.35 -16.72
N GLU A 200 0.63 8.32 -15.87
CA GLU A 200 1.96 8.88 -15.69
C GLU A 200 2.46 8.55 -14.29
N TYR A 201 3.77 8.31 -14.17
CA TYR A 201 4.43 8.06 -12.88
C TYR A 201 4.74 9.37 -12.17
N LEU A 202 4.72 9.34 -10.85
CA LEU A 202 4.84 10.40 -9.86
C LEU A 202 3.54 11.17 -9.57
N LEU A 203 2.44 10.87 -10.25
CA LEU A 203 1.15 11.50 -9.94
C LEU A 203 0.60 11.11 -8.54
N GLU A 204 1.13 10.06 -7.92
CA GLU A 204 0.82 9.70 -6.54
C GLU A 204 1.41 10.68 -5.50
N LYS A 205 2.40 11.48 -5.92
CA LYS A 205 2.96 12.51 -5.06
C LYS A 205 2.12 13.78 -5.15
N GLU A 206 1.72 14.30 -4.01
CA GLU A 206 0.83 15.46 -3.88
C GLU A 206 1.27 16.64 -4.74
N GLU A 207 2.57 16.95 -4.74
CA GLU A 207 3.13 18.07 -5.50
C GLU A 207 2.89 17.96 -7.01
N PHE A 208 3.09 16.73 -7.57
CA PHE A 208 2.88 16.51 -9.00
C PHE A 208 1.40 16.46 -9.38
N LEU A 209 0.57 15.86 -8.53
CA LEU A 209 -0.86 15.81 -8.76
C LEU A 209 -1.48 17.20 -8.67
N LYS A 210 -1.07 17.99 -7.67
CA LYS A 210 -1.49 19.38 -7.49
C LYS A 210 -1.19 20.22 -8.73
N ASP A 211 0.04 20.16 -9.23
CA ASP A 211 0.44 20.86 -10.47
C ASP A 211 -0.39 20.35 -11.67
N LYS A 212 -0.60 19.03 -11.78
CA LYS A 212 -1.30 18.40 -12.93
C LYS A 212 -2.76 18.83 -13.05
N ILE A 213 -3.47 18.95 -11.93
CA ILE A 213 -4.89 19.31 -11.89
C ILE A 213 -5.12 20.78 -11.51
N GLY A 214 -4.06 21.57 -11.37
CA GLY A 214 -4.13 23.03 -11.20
C GLY A 214 -4.63 23.47 -9.83
N LEU A 215 -4.39 22.71 -8.75
CA LEU A 215 -4.86 23.06 -7.42
C LEU A 215 -4.04 24.15 -6.76
N THR A 216 -4.76 25.05 -6.10
CA THR A 216 -4.23 26.08 -5.21
C THR A 216 -4.83 25.94 -3.81
N GLY A 217 -4.19 26.50 -2.79
CA GLY A 217 -4.68 26.43 -1.41
C GLY A 217 -4.26 25.16 -0.67
N ASN A 218 -4.79 25.02 0.55
CA ASN A 218 -4.54 23.87 1.40
C ASN A 218 -5.40 22.66 0.97
N THR A 219 -4.79 21.50 0.91
CA THR A 219 -5.43 20.32 0.34
C THR A 219 -5.23 19.10 1.24
N LEU A 220 -6.32 18.40 1.53
CA LEU A 220 -6.27 17.08 2.15
C LEU A 220 -6.15 16.01 1.05
N TYR A 221 -5.02 15.32 1.02
CA TYR A 221 -4.77 14.20 0.10
C TYR A 221 -4.93 12.86 0.80
N LEU A 222 -5.82 12.02 0.27
CA LEU A 222 -6.00 10.64 0.73
C LEU A 222 -6.01 9.68 -0.47
N SER A 223 -5.36 8.54 -0.31
CA SER A 223 -5.60 7.41 -1.20
C SER A 223 -6.93 6.73 -0.83
N THR A 224 -7.51 5.98 -1.76
CA THR A 224 -8.74 5.22 -1.49
C THR A 224 -8.54 4.17 -0.40
N ILE A 225 -7.33 3.61 -0.23
CA ILE A 225 -7.01 2.72 0.90
C ILE A 225 -6.99 3.48 2.23
N GLU A 226 -6.43 4.69 2.27
CA GLU A 226 -6.45 5.51 3.49
C GLU A 226 -7.89 5.89 3.88
N LEU A 227 -8.71 6.25 2.89
CA LEU A 227 -10.13 6.53 3.11
C LEU A 227 -10.89 5.27 3.60
N LEU A 228 -10.59 4.09 3.05
CA LEU A 228 -11.15 2.81 3.50
C LEU A 228 -10.74 2.49 4.94
N PHE A 229 -9.49 2.74 5.31
CA PHE A 229 -9.03 2.55 6.69
C PHE A 229 -9.76 3.48 7.66
N LEU A 230 -9.93 4.75 7.30
CA LEU A 230 -10.72 5.69 8.08
C LEU A 230 -12.16 5.22 8.23
N ASN A 231 -12.82 4.80 7.14
CA ASN A 231 -14.18 4.27 7.16
C ASN A 231 -14.32 3.08 8.13
N ASN A 232 -13.36 2.14 8.07
CA ASN A 232 -13.36 0.99 8.98
C ASN A 232 -13.20 1.41 10.44
N TYR A 233 -12.27 2.29 10.76
CA TYR A 233 -12.08 2.80 12.13
C TYR A 233 -13.32 3.50 12.66
N LEU A 234 -13.97 4.36 11.85
CA LEU A 234 -15.20 5.05 12.23
C LEU A 234 -16.36 4.09 12.48
N LYS A 235 -16.41 2.99 11.74
CA LYS A 235 -17.39 1.89 11.92
C LYS A 235 -17.03 0.94 13.07
N GLY A 236 -15.94 1.18 13.79
CA GLY A 236 -15.45 0.29 14.85
C GLY A 236 -14.95 -1.04 14.34
N LYS A 237 -14.47 -1.09 13.10
CA LYS A 237 -13.85 -2.29 12.52
C LYS A 237 -12.34 -2.20 12.66
N TYR A 238 -11.72 -3.28 13.07
CA TYR A 238 -10.25 -3.40 13.07
C TYR A 238 -9.73 -3.69 11.66
N ASN A 239 -8.70 -2.94 11.24
CA ASN A 239 -8.04 -3.17 9.96
C ASN A 239 -7.04 -4.34 10.08
N ASP A 240 -7.55 -5.57 10.07
CA ASP A 240 -6.80 -6.81 10.25
C ASP A 240 -6.29 -7.42 8.93
N THR A 241 -6.57 -6.77 7.82
CA THR A 241 -6.14 -7.21 6.49
C THR A 241 -5.32 -6.14 5.78
N VAL A 242 -4.54 -6.57 4.79
CA VAL A 242 -3.90 -5.71 3.79
C VAL A 242 -4.43 -6.06 2.41
N LEU A 243 -4.50 -5.06 1.54
CA LEU A 243 -4.78 -5.24 0.11
C LEU A 243 -3.47 -5.08 -0.64
N ILE A 244 -3.00 -6.13 -1.30
CA ILE A 244 -1.74 -6.15 -2.02
C ILE A 244 -1.93 -6.60 -3.47
N THR A 245 -1.07 -6.11 -4.36
CA THR A 245 -0.96 -6.65 -5.72
C THR A 245 0.24 -7.60 -5.80
N ILE A 246 0.00 -8.85 -6.20
CA ILE A 246 1.04 -9.82 -6.53
C ILE A 246 1.12 -9.90 -8.05
N THR A 247 2.25 -9.53 -8.64
CA THR A 247 2.41 -9.43 -10.09
C THR A 247 3.84 -9.71 -10.52
N GLY A 248 4.08 -9.80 -11.81
CA GLY A 248 5.40 -9.98 -12.39
C GLY A 248 5.39 -10.82 -13.66
N ASP A 249 6.53 -10.89 -14.33
CA ASP A 249 6.71 -11.65 -15.57
C ASP A 249 7.09 -13.13 -15.33
N ALA A 250 7.35 -13.53 -14.08
CA ALA A 250 7.64 -14.91 -13.70
C ALA A 250 6.39 -15.68 -13.24
N ILE A 251 5.20 -15.07 -13.25
CA ILE A 251 3.94 -15.70 -12.88
C ILE A 251 2.96 -15.70 -14.05
N LYS A 252 2.04 -16.66 -14.05
CA LYS A 252 1.05 -16.81 -15.13
C LYS A 252 0.05 -15.65 -15.19
N CYS A 253 -0.45 -15.25 -14.03
CA CYS A 253 -1.38 -14.13 -13.90
C CYS A 253 -1.24 -13.50 -12.50
N GLY A 254 -1.07 -12.20 -12.45
CA GLY A 254 -1.07 -11.44 -11.20
C GLY A 254 -2.45 -11.39 -10.57
N LYS A 255 -2.49 -11.10 -9.28
CA LYS A 255 -3.71 -11.01 -8.48
C LYS A 255 -3.67 -9.80 -7.57
N VAL A 256 -4.83 -9.18 -7.36
CA VAL A 256 -5.05 -8.29 -6.22
C VAL A 256 -5.65 -9.12 -5.11
N MET A 257 -5.04 -9.12 -3.95
CA MET A 257 -5.42 -10.00 -2.85
C MET A 257 -5.65 -9.22 -1.56
N ARG A 258 -6.76 -9.54 -0.89
CA ARG A 258 -6.98 -9.14 0.51
C ARG A 258 -6.49 -10.26 1.42
N ILE A 259 -5.44 -9.97 2.16
CA ILE A 259 -4.71 -10.97 2.96
C ILE A 259 -4.77 -10.56 4.43
N LYS A 260 -4.93 -11.52 5.34
CA LYS A 260 -4.80 -11.27 6.77
C LYS A 260 -3.39 -10.75 7.08
N LYS A 261 -3.28 -9.66 7.87
CA LYS A 261 -1.96 -9.11 8.26
C LYS A 261 -1.11 -10.17 8.95
N TYR A 262 0.17 -10.05 8.74
CA TYR A 262 1.20 -10.91 9.35
C TYR A 262 1.14 -12.37 8.90
N THR A 263 0.57 -12.59 7.71
CA THR A 263 0.60 -13.89 7.01
C THR A 263 1.96 -14.11 6.38
N HIS A 264 2.37 -15.34 6.33
CA HIS A 264 3.62 -15.77 5.72
C HIS A 264 3.53 -15.72 4.18
N LEU A 265 4.47 -15.01 3.52
CA LEU A 265 4.45 -14.86 2.05
C LEU A 265 4.47 -16.21 1.33
N LYS A 266 5.30 -17.15 1.79
CA LYS A 266 5.42 -18.48 1.18
C LYS A 266 4.08 -19.20 1.12
N GLU A 267 3.27 -19.13 2.17
CA GLU A 267 1.93 -19.73 2.21
C GLU A 267 1.00 -19.15 1.14
N VAL A 268 1.06 -17.83 0.94
CA VAL A 268 0.28 -17.15 -0.11
C VAL A 268 0.73 -17.59 -1.50
N LEU A 269 2.04 -17.63 -1.74
CA LEU A 269 2.58 -18.03 -3.04
C LEU A 269 2.22 -19.48 -3.38
N ASP A 270 2.38 -20.40 -2.47
CA ASP A 270 2.12 -21.83 -2.69
C ASP A 270 0.64 -22.12 -2.96
N LYS A 271 -0.28 -21.40 -2.29
CA LYS A 271 -1.72 -21.64 -2.41
C LYS A 271 -2.37 -20.90 -3.59
N TRP A 272 -1.82 -19.75 -4.00
CA TRP A 272 -2.55 -18.82 -4.87
C TRP A 272 -1.81 -18.41 -6.15
N ILE A 273 -0.48 -18.59 -6.23
CA ILE A 273 0.32 -18.04 -7.32
C ILE A 273 1.00 -19.15 -8.12
N GLU A 274 0.69 -19.21 -9.41
CA GLU A 274 1.35 -20.12 -10.35
C GLU A 274 2.61 -19.46 -10.90
N ILE A 275 3.79 -19.87 -10.37
CA ILE A 275 5.10 -19.41 -10.83
C ILE A 275 5.47 -20.24 -12.07
N ILE A 276 5.84 -19.56 -13.18
CA ILE A 276 6.11 -20.20 -14.48
C ILE A 276 7.48 -20.90 -14.49
N ASP A 277 8.49 -20.30 -13.85
CA ASP A 277 9.85 -20.81 -13.77
C ASP A 277 10.32 -20.80 -12.32
N LEU A 278 10.22 -21.97 -11.67
CA LEU A 278 10.51 -22.13 -10.24
C LEU A 278 12.00 -21.97 -9.88
N ASP A 279 12.89 -22.18 -10.85
CA ASP A 279 14.34 -22.16 -10.60
C ASP A 279 14.98 -20.79 -10.88
N ASN A 280 14.24 -19.88 -11.54
CA ASN A 280 14.84 -18.68 -12.09
C ASN A 280 13.98 -17.41 -11.90
N TYR A 281 13.62 -17.12 -10.64
CA TYR A 281 12.90 -15.90 -10.32
C TYR A 281 13.48 -15.16 -9.11
N ILE A 282 13.12 -13.89 -9.00
CA ILE A 282 13.45 -13.01 -7.87
C ILE A 282 12.17 -12.30 -7.40
N VAL A 283 12.09 -12.00 -6.12
CA VAL A 283 10.93 -11.38 -5.50
C VAL A 283 11.30 -10.02 -4.92
N PHE A 284 10.49 -9.01 -5.25
CA PHE A 284 10.61 -7.67 -4.70
C PHE A 284 9.34 -7.31 -3.91
N ASN A 285 9.52 -6.58 -2.83
CA ASN A 285 8.44 -5.87 -2.14
C ASN A 285 8.33 -4.46 -2.73
N GLY A 286 7.77 -4.35 -3.95
CA GLY A 286 7.76 -3.12 -4.75
C GLY A 286 8.99 -2.96 -5.64
N LEU A 287 8.78 -2.67 -6.94
CA LEU A 287 9.86 -2.57 -7.94
C LEU A 287 10.69 -1.30 -7.84
N MET A 288 10.09 -0.20 -7.38
CA MET A 288 10.75 1.10 -7.35
C MET A 288 11.13 1.52 -5.94
N GLN A 289 10.22 1.46 -5.01
CA GLN A 289 10.43 1.93 -3.64
C GLN A 289 10.77 0.82 -2.66
N GLY A 290 10.44 -0.42 -3.00
CA GLY A 290 10.71 -1.60 -2.19
C GLY A 290 12.13 -2.14 -2.31
N ASN A 291 12.33 -3.30 -1.74
CA ASN A 291 13.59 -4.02 -1.70
C ASN A 291 13.44 -5.45 -2.20
N LEU A 292 14.57 -6.06 -2.55
CA LEU A 292 14.63 -7.49 -2.79
C LEU A 292 14.23 -8.26 -1.53
N VAL A 293 13.33 -9.22 -1.68
CA VAL A 293 12.99 -10.17 -0.60
C VAL A 293 14.05 -11.25 -0.58
N SER A 294 15.00 -11.12 0.33
CA SER A 294 16.17 -12.03 0.43
C SER A 294 15.83 -13.42 0.90
N ASP A 295 14.73 -13.60 1.60
CA ASP A 295 14.26 -14.88 2.12
C ASP A 295 12.72 -14.96 2.09
N ILE A 296 12.21 -15.58 1.04
CA ILE A 296 10.76 -15.78 0.84
C ILE A 296 10.18 -16.70 1.92
N ASN A 297 10.97 -17.66 2.40
CA ASN A 297 10.54 -18.65 3.38
C ASN A 297 10.35 -18.09 4.79
N ASN A 298 10.80 -16.89 5.05
CA ASN A 298 10.62 -16.21 6.34
C ASN A 298 10.02 -14.80 6.22
N PHE A 299 9.62 -14.40 5.00
CA PHE A 299 9.04 -13.08 4.76
C PHE A 299 7.57 -13.04 5.19
N ILE A 300 7.23 -12.03 5.99
CA ILE A 300 5.89 -11.79 6.53
C ILE A 300 5.27 -10.57 5.85
N ILE A 301 4.03 -10.72 5.41
CA ILE A 301 3.22 -9.63 4.83
C ILE A 301 2.70 -8.75 5.96
N ASP A 302 3.38 -7.64 6.19
CA ASP A 302 2.98 -6.61 7.17
C ASP A 302 2.17 -5.48 6.51
N ASP A 303 1.77 -4.49 7.29
CA ASP A 303 0.96 -3.34 6.84
C ASP A 303 1.70 -2.36 5.92
N LYS A 304 3.00 -2.53 5.71
CA LYS A 304 3.83 -1.75 4.77
C LYS A 304 4.04 -2.46 3.44
N VAL A 305 3.63 -3.73 3.33
CA VAL A 305 3.69 -4.48 2.09
C VAL A 305 2.48 -4.14 1.24
N PHE A 306 2.67 -3.41 0.16
CA PHE A 306 1.62 -3.04 -0.79
C PHE A 306 1.73 -3.80 -2.13
N ALA A 307 2.90 -4.38 -2.41
CA ALA A 307 3.14 -5.15 -3.63
C ALA A 307 4.13 -6.30 -3.40
N ILE A 308 3.94 -7.38 -4.13
CA ILE A 308 4.93 -8.45 -4.32
C ILE A 308 5.12 -8.64 -5.81
N ASN A 309 6.33 -8.39 -6.28
CA ASN A 309 6.67 -8.50 -7.70
C ASN A 309 7.61 -9.70 -7.90
N ILE A 310 7.14 -10.69 -8.65
CA ILE A 310 7.86 -11.93 -8.94
C ILE A 310 8.36 -11.86 -10.37
N MET A 311 9.65 -11.57 -10.51
CA MET A 311 10.28 -11.25 -11.77
C MET A 311 11.21 -12.39 -12.22
N LYS A 312 11.29 -12.65 -13.53
CA LYS A 312 12.28 -13.56 -14.07
C LYS A 312 13.68 -13.06 -13.80
N LYS A 313 14.53 -13.93 -13.32
CA LYS A 313 15.94 -13.63 -13.17
C LYS A 313 16.57 -13.63 -14.58
N LYS A 314 17.08 -12.49 -15.00
CA LYS A 314 17.83 -12.42 -16.28
C LYS A 314 19.21 -12.98 -16.07
N ASN A 315 19.66 -13.88 -16.95
CA ASN A 315 20.95 -14.58 -16.83
C ASN A 315 22.16 -13.62 -16.85
N ASP A 316 21.99 -12.40 -17.36
CA ASP A 316 23.04 -11.39 -17.50
C ASP A 316 23.01 -10.32 -16.39
N VAL A 317 22.31 -10.56 -15.27
CA VAL A 317 22.26 -9.61 -14.15
C VAL A 317 23.60 -9.64 -13.41
N THR A 318 24.43 -8.66 -13.72
CA THR A 318 25.77 -8.53 -13.11
C THR A 318 25.74 -7.84 -11.76
N GLU A 319 24.58 -7.28 -11.33
CA GLU A 319 24.47 -6.32 -10.21
C GLU A 319 25.48 -5.15 -10.30
N ASN A 320 26.19 -5.06 -11.41
CA ASN A 320 27.19 -4.07 -11.72
C ASN A 320 26.67 -3.03 -12.71
N CYS A 321 27.15 -1.82 -12.52
CA CYS A 321 26.84 -0.72 -13.44
C CYS A 321 27.57 -0.91 -14.77
N ILE A 322 26.82 -0.95 -15.88
CA ILE A 322 27.35 -1.00 -17.25
C ILE A 322 27.52 0.40 -17.88
N ASN A 323 27.36 1.46 -17.10
CA ASN A 323 27.51 2.86 -17.52
C ASN A 323 26.61 3.28 -18.71
N CYS A 324 25.43 2.71 -18.86
CA CYS A 324 24.51 2.98 -19.98
C CYS A 324 23.80 4.34 -19.91
N GLY A 325 23.88 5.08 -18.79
CA GLY A 325 23.30 6.42 -18.62
C GLY A 325 21.79 6.49 -18.38
N LYS A 326 21.01 5.41 -18.60
CA LYS A 326 19.54 5.41 -18.50
C LYS A 326 18.99 5.98 -17.18
N CYS A 327 19.68 5.73 -16.07
CA CYS A 327 19.30 6.25 -14.76
C CYS A 327 19.43 7.77 -14.61
N ILE A 328 20.30 8.40 -15.42
CA ILE A 328 20.47 9.84 -15.46
C ILE A 328 19.32 10.45 -16.28
N ASP A 329 19.05 9.87 -17.45
CA ASP A 329 18.05 10.36 -18.41
C ASP A 329 16.61 10.26 -17.85
N ILE A 330 16.32 9.21 -17.09
CA ILE A 330 14.97 9.00 -16.49
C ILE A 330 14.69 9.91 -15.29
N CYS A 331 15.74 10.50 -14.67
CA CYS A 331 15.55 11.24 -13.42
C CYS A 331 14.66 12.48 -13.60
N PRO A 332 13.50 12.56 -12.88
CA PRO A 332 12.54 13.66 -13.05
C PRO A 332 13.05 15.00 -12.50
N VAL A 333 14.06 14.97 -11.63
CA VAL A 333 14.61 16.12 -10.92
C VAL A 333 16.10 16.38 -11.27
N GLY A 334 16.65 15.69 -12.27
CA GLY A 334 18.00 15.93 -12.78
C GLY A 334 19.13 15.51 -11.85
N VAL A 335 18.93 14.50 -11.03
CA VAL A 335 20.01 13.87 -10.24
C VAL A 335 20.81 12.93 -11.13
N ASN A 336 22.14 12.95 -10.99
CA ASN A 336 22.97 11.90 -11.56
C ASN A 336 23.27 10.83 -10.49
N PRO A 337 22.62 9.65 -10.55
CA PRO A 337 22.77 8.63 -9.52
C PRO A 337 24.17 7.98 -9.47
N LEU A 338 24.94 8.09 -10.55
CA LEU A 338 26.30 7.49 -10.64
C LEU A 338 27.34 8.36 -9.94
N SER A 339 27.29 9.69 -10.16
CA SER A 339 28.24 10.64 -9.59
C SER A 339 27.74 11.31 -8.31
N GLY A 340 26.48 11.18 -7.97
CA GLY A 340 25.87 11.92 -6.84
C GLY A 340 25.62 13.41 -7.10
N LYS A 341 25.82 13.91 -8.33
CA LYS A 341 25.55 15.31 -8.66
C LYS A 341 24.07 15.64 -8.46
N ASN A 342 23.77 16.74 -7.79
CA ASN A 342 22.42 17.18 -7.40
C ASN A 342 21.67 16.19 -6.47
N LYS A 343 22.38 15.42 -5.65
CA LYS A 343 21.81 14.43 -4.73
C LYS A 343 20.76 15.03 -3.79
N ASP A 344 20.94 16.27 -3.38
CA ASP A 344 20.03 17.06 -2.54
C ASP A 344 18.61 17.20 -3.12
N LYS A 345 18.49 17.15 -4.47
CA LYS A 345 17.19 17.20 -5.16
C LYS A 345 16.47 15.86 -5.24
N CYS A 346 17.07 14.77 -4.75
CA CYS A 346 16.51 13.43 -4.88
C CYS A 346 15.22 13.26 -4.10
N ILE A 347 14.12 12.97 -4.79
CA ILE A 347 12.79 12.69 -4.20
C ILE A 347 12.58 11.20 -3.87
N SER A 348 13.62 10.39 -3.97
CA SER A 348 13.60 8.96 -3.65
C SER A 348 12.54 8.13 -4.41
N CYS A 349 12.19 8.52 -5.63
CA CYS A 349 11.14 7.88 -6.42
C CYS A 349 11.46 6.45 -6.93
N GLY A 350 12.75 6.03 -6.94
CA GLY A 350 13.16 4.69 -7.35
C GLY A 350 13.29 4.45 -8.86
N LEU A 351 12.91 5.40 -9.73
CA LEU A 351 12.97 5.26 -11.19
C LEU A 351 14.35 4.86 -11.71
N CYS A 352 15.42 5.42 -11.12
CA CYS A 352 16.79 5.10 -11.51
C CYS A 352 17.15 3.62 -11.26
N SER A 353 16.64 3.03 -10.18
CA SER A 353 16.83 1.60 -9.90
C SER A 353 15.95 0.73 -10.82
N TYR A 354 14.70 1.13 -11.04
CA TYR A 354 13.74 0.42 -11.89
C TYR A 354 14.21 0.29 -13.34
N ILE A 355 14.71 1.38 -13.95
CA ILE A 355 15.16 1.37 -15.34
C ILE A 355 16.51 0.69 -15.56
N CYS A 356 17.23 0.38 -14.48
CA CYS A 356 18.59 -0.14 -14.55
C CYS A 356 18.60 -1.58 -15.11
N PRO A 357 19.20 -1.85 -16.27
CA PRO A 357 19.26 -3.20 -16.82
C PRO A 357 20.14 -4.16 -16.01
N GLY A 358 21.05 -3.62 -15.17
CA GLY A 358 21.88 -4.37 -14.24
C GLY A 358 21.25 -4.56 -12.85
N PHE A 359 20.01 -4.13 -12.65
CA PHE A 359 19.28 -4.20 -11.36
C PHE A 359 20.04 -3.59 -10.17
N VAL A 360 20.87 -2.58 -10.44
CA VAL A 360 21.62 -1.87 -9.38
C VAL A 360 20.67 -1.05 -8.53
N ASN A 361 20.71 -1.22 -7.22
CA ASN A 361 19.89 -0.44 -6.28
C ASN A 361 20.49 0.96 -6.08
N LEU A 362 20.31 1.82 -7.10
CA LEU A 362 20.83 3.18 -7.14
C LEU A 362 20.16 4.10 -6.10
N LYS A 363 18.89 3.84 -5.78
CA LYS A 363 18.18 4.57 -4.74
C LYS A 363 18.86 4.44 -3.37
N ASN A 364 19.26 3.23 -2.99
CA ASN A 364 19.95 3.00 -1.73
C ASN A 364 21.38 3.59 -1.74
N ARG A 365 22.09 3.54 -2.87
CA ARG A 365 23.39 4.22 -3.01
C ARG A 365 23.29 5.71 -2.80
N LEU A 366 22.25 6.37 -3.34
CA LEU A 366 22.03 7.80 -3.14
C LEU A 366 21.70 8.13 -1.67
N ARG A 367 20.95 7.29 -0.98
CA ARG A 367 20.58 7.50 0.44
C ARG A 367 21.78 7.31 1.38
N ASN A 368 22.57 6.27 1.16
CA ASN A 368 23.62 5.85 2.08
C ASN A 368 24.99 6.45 1.79
N GLY A 369 25.15 7.22 0.71
CA GLY A 369 26.38 7.93 0.40
C GLY A 369 27.57 7.03 0.02
N LYS A 370 27.35 5.79 -0.40
CA LYS A 370 28.38 4.85 -0.89
C LYS A 370 28.16 4.50 -2.34
#